data_48fff4c147e90e5ef8945111e0baf7f0
#
_entry.id   48fff4c147e90e5ef8945111e0baf7f0
#
_cell.length_a   1.000
_cell.length_b   1.000
_cell.length_c   1.000
_cell.angle_alpha   90.00
_cell.angle_beta   90.00
_cell.angle_gamma   90.00
#
_symmetry.space_group_name_H-M   'P 1'
#
loop_
_entity.id
_entity.type
_entity.pdbx_description
1 polymer ?
#
loop_
_entity_poly.entity_id
_entity_poly.type
_entity_poly.pdbx_seq_one_letter_code
_entity_poly.pdbx_strand_id
1 'polypeptide(L)'
;GEEEDAGNSEKRKRARLKSNPGITSPQRVGTSNVGKVKKEVDPSALQFPDDEEEIAIPEEEIEAQSAFPVQAEETEDGDDEEEGDDDEEGEDAAEEEAPKPVFDRPQRTDFKGNDRGEFKPRSDFQRPNWENRPQNQKMNYPQGQRNYGDRPAFQRQNQDQFNTNQPNYNTPAPQVPQYQEPLYNFEGLVECEGVLEIMPEGFGFLRSSDYNYLSSPDDVYVSQSQIKLFGLKTGDTVVGTIRPPREGEKYFPLIKISEINGLDPSQVRDRIPFDFLTPLFPYEKLKLTGHRQETLSSRIVDLFTPIGKGQRGLIVAQPKTGKTMLLKEVANAIAANHPEVYLIILLIDERPEEVTDMARSVNAEVIASTFDEPADRHVRIANIVLEKSKRLVECGHDVVILLDSITRLARAHNTTAPASGKVLSGGVDSNALHKPKKFFGAARKIEDGGSLTILATALTDTGSKMDEVIFEEFKGTGNMELQLDRKIANRRIYPAIDITASSTRRDDLLVAKEALSRIWVLRNHLSDMTPVEAMEFVKDRIRNTKSNEEFMFSMNG
;
A
#
# COMPACT_ATOMS: atom_id res chain seq x y z
N GLY A 1 -51.43 -21.40 34.66
CA GLY A 1 -50.79 -22.32 33.70
C GLY A 1 -49.76 -21.51 32.93
N GLU A 2 -48.65 -21.51 33.32
CA GLU A 2 -47.31 -21.95 32.92
C GLU A 2 -47.23 -22.47 31.49
N GLU A 3 -46.42 -21.79 30.66
CA GLU A 3 -45.47 -22.43 29.75
C GLU A 3 -44.50 -21.37 29.21
N GLU A 4 -43.23 -21.61 29.52
CA GLU A 4 -42.07 -20.94 29.04
C GLU A 4 -41.87 -21.29 27.53
N ASP A 5 -41.55 -20.28 26.70
CA ASP A 5 -40.96 -20.52 25.41
C ASP A 5 -39.63 -19.78 25.30
N ALA A 6 -38.55 -20.54 25.44
CA ALA A 6 -37.18 -20.10 25.35
C ALA A 6 -36.79 -20.00 23.86
N GLY A 7 -36.86 -18.79 23.29
CA GLY A 7 -36.33 -18.48 21.98
C GLY A 7 -34.80 -18.53 21.93
N ASN A 8 -34.31 -19.58 21.32
CA ASN A 8 -32.91 -19.87 21.07
C ASN A 8 -32.37 -18.95 19.96
N SER A 9 -31.68 -17.86 20.33
CA SER A 9 -30.93 -17.04 19.37
C SER A 9 -29.55 -17.64 19.15
N GLU A 10 -29.40 -18.46 18.12
CA GLU A 10 -28.10 -18.89 17.63
C GLU A 10 -27.30 -17.69 17.11
N LYS A 11 -26.35 -17.25 17.93
CA LYS A 11 -25.25 -16.37 17.51
C LYS A 11 -24.37 -17.14 16.52
N ARG A 12 -24.47 -16.80 15.24
CA ARG A 12 -23.52 -17.22 14.22
C ARG A 12 -22.12 -16.76 14.66
N LYS A 13 -21.28 -17.71 15.07
CA LYS A 13 -19.86 -17.50 15.31
C LYS A 13 -19.20 -17.21 13.96
N ARG A 14 -18.72 -15.97 13.75
CA ARG A 14 -17.83 -15.63 12.64
C ARG A 14 -16.58 -16.50 12.75
N ALA A 15 -16.22 -17.16 11.66
CA ALA A 15 -14.96 -17.90 11.57
C ALA A 15 -13.80 -16.89 11.70
N ARG A 16 -12.98 -17.07 12.75
CA ARG A 16 -11.74 -16.33 12.93
C ARG A 16 -10.74 -16.84 11.88
N LEU A 17 -10.14 -15.93 11.11
CA LEU A 17 -8.87 -16.21 10.44
C LEU A 17 -7.91 -16.71 11.51
N LYS A 18 -7.38 -17.92 11.31
CA LYS A 18 -6.28 -18.40 12.12
C LYS A 18 -5.10 -17.47 11.87
N SER A 19 -4.72 -16.69 12.87
CA SER A 19 -3.44 -16.00 12.85
C SER A 19 -2.37 -17.05 12.56
N ASN A 20 -1.61 -16.85 11.49
CA ASN A 20 -0.44 -17.67 11.21
C ASN A 20 0.43 -17.70 12.47
N PRO A 21 0.75 -18.88 13.01
CA PRO A 21 1.75 -18.98 14.05
C PRO A 21 3.09 -18.62 13.40
N GLY A 22 3.66 -17.50 13.81
CA GLY A 22 4.94 -16.92 13.52
C GLY A 22 5.74 -17.58 12.40
N ILE A 23 6.07 -16.80 11.39
CA ILE A 23 7.14 -17.13 10.44
C ILE A 23 8.43 -17.24 11.27
N THR A 24 8.74 -18.46 11.67
CA THR A 24 10.08 -18.79 12.17
C THR A 24 11.01 -18.75 10.96
N SER A 25 11.97 -17.85 11.00
CA SER A 25 13.08 -17.73 10.05
C SER A 25 13.65 -19.11 9.67
N PRO A 26 14.02 -19.34 8.41
CA PRO A 26 14.63 -20.60 7.97
C PRO A 26 15.97 -20.78 8.68
N GLN A 27 16.05 -21.84 9.51
CA GLN A 27 17.32 -22.32 10.05
C GLN A 27 18.15 -22.87 8.87
N ARG A 28 19.30 -22.28 8.63
CA ARG A 28 20.33 -22.83 7.75
C ARG A 28 20.70 -24.24 8.20
N VAL A 29 20.41 -25.20 7.37
CA VAL A 29 20.92 -26.58 7.49
C VAL A 29 22.40 -26.55 7.12
N GLY A 30 23.25 -26.56 8.13
CA GLY A 30 24.69 -26.81 7.98
C GLY A 30 24.97 -28.25 8.36
N THR A 31 25.41 -29.03 7.39
CA THR A 31 25.95 -30.39 7.57
C THR A 31 27.32 -30.31 8.24
N SER A 32 27.48 -30.93 9.41
CA SER A 32 28.56 -31.86 9.70
C SER A 32 28.59 -32.28 11.18
N ASN A 33 28.54 -33.59 11.36
CA ASN A 33 28.80 -34.32 12.58
C ASN A 33 30.23 -34.10 13.07
N VAL A 34 30.42 -33.72 14.34
CA VAL A 34 31.51 -34.25 15.18
C VAL A 34 31.19 -34.01 16.67
N GLY A 35 31.22 -35.09 17.45
CA GLY A 35 31.75 -35.27 18.80
C GLY A 35 31.16 -34.42 19.94
N LYS A 36 30.38 -35.07 20.80
CA LYS A 36 30.02 -34.63 22.16
C LYS A 36 31.24 -34.47 23.04
N VAL A 37 31.47 -33.29 23.66
CA VAL A 37 32.13 -33.16 24.95
C VAL A 37 31.36 -32.09 25.74
N LYS A 38 30.74 -32.50 26.83
CA LYS A 38 30.17 -31.61 27.86
C LYS A 38 31.35 -31.04 28.69
N LYS A 39 31.44 -29.73 28.80
CA LYS A 39 32.13 -29.02 29.90
C LYS A 39 31.18 -27.93 30.40
N GLU A 40 30.78 -28.09 31.63
CA GLU A 40 30.17 -27.04 32.46
C GLU A 40 31.21 -25.96 32.71
N VAL A 41 30.84 -24.72 32.48
CA VAL A 41 31.70 -23.54 32.79
C VAL A 41 30.93 -22.71 33.84
N ASP A 42 31.58 -22.55 34.95
CA ASP A 42 31.22 -21.79 36.15
C ASP A 42 31.14 -20.28 35.83
N PRO A 43 30.06 -19.54 36.26
CA PRO A 43 29.88 -18.13 35.90
C PRO A 43 30.71 -17.11 36.68
N SER A 44 31.65 -17.55 37.54
CA SER A 44 32.34 -16.64 38.48
C SER A 44 33.78 -16.18 38.08
N ALA A 45 34.18 -16.39 36.82
CA ALA A 45 35.56 -16.05 36.38
C ALA A 45 35.55 -15.17 35.13
N LEU A 46 35.08 -13.94 35.22
CA LEU A 46 35.40 -12.86 34.27
C LEU A 46 35.66 -11.58 35.07
N GLN A 47 36.89 -11.45 35.54
CA GLN A 47 37.47 -10.17 35.93
C GLN A 47 37.95 -9.45 34.67
N PHE A 48 37.42 -8.24 34.46
CA PHE A 48 37.96 -7.28 33.50
C PHE A 48 39.10 -6.51 34.18
N PRO A 49 40.24 -6.28 33.52
CA PRO A 49 41.25 -5.37 34.04
C PRO A 49 40.81 -3.92 33.79
N ASP A 50 40.84 -3.12 34.86
CA ASP A 50 40.81 -1.67 34.83
C ASP A 50 42.16 -1.17 34.35
N ASP A 51 42.20 -0.62 33.12
CA ASP A 51 43.31 0.21 32.66
C ASP A 51 42.72 1.50 32.09
N GLU A 52 42.67 2.53 32.96
CA GLU A 52 42.51 3.94 32.57
C GLU A 52 43.86 4.44 32.02
N GLU A 53 43.99 4.51 30.70
CA GLU A 53 45.01 5.36 30.07
C GLU A 53 44.32 6.59 29.47
N GLU A 54 44.50 7.73 30.15
CA GLU A 54 44.25 9.07 29.63
C GLU A 54 45.17 9.34 28.42
N ILE A 55 44.58 9.40 27.23
CA ILE A 55 45.25 9.94 26.04
C ILE A 55 45.00 11.44 25.97
N ALA A 56 46.00 12.22 26.35
CA ALA A 56 46.06 13.67 26.16
C ALA A 56 46.13 13.98 24.65
N ILE A 57 45.19 14.78 24.16
CA ILE A 57 45.22 15.35 22.80
C ILE A 57 45.90 16.72 22.91
N PRO A 58 46.99 17.03 22.15
CA PRO A 58 47.61 18.34 22.16
C PRO A 58 46.71 19.37 21.41
N GLU A 59 46.55 20.51 22.06
CA GLU A 59 45.99 21.73 21.46
C GLU A 59 47.01 22.27 20.46
N GLU A 60 46.69 22.26 19.16
CA GLU A 60 47.38 23.06 18.15
C GLU A 60 46.48 24.21 17.73
N GLU A 61 47.07 25.40 17.85
CA GLU A 61 46.60 26.71 17.48
C GLU A 61 46.09 26.77 16.02
N ILE A 62 44.92 27.29 15.82
CA ILE A 62 44.50 27.83 14.51
C ILE A 62 44.28 29.34 14.67
N GLU A 63 45.28 30.09 14.24
CA GLU A 63 45.27 31.51 14.09
C GLU A 63 44.19 31.99 13.09
N ALA A 64 43.67 33.12 13.43
CA ALA A 64 42.69 33.92 12.68
C ALA A 64 43.27 34.41 11.33
N GLN A 65 42.45 34.29 10.28
CA GLN A 65 42.57 35.17 9.10
C GLN A 65 41.18 35.70 8.68
N SER A 66 40.97 36.98 9.03
CA SER A 66 40.64 38.13 8.21
C SER A 66 39.27 38.12 7.48
N ALA A 67 38.27 38.74 8.02
CA ALA A 67 37.77 40.08 7.72
C ALA A 67 37.56 40.44 6.23
N PHE A 68 36.29 40.48 5.83
CA PHE A 68 35.83 41.37 4.75
C PHE A 68 34.75 42.35 5.30
N PRO A 69 34.75 43.61 4.84
CA PRO A 69 34.04 44.68 5.49
C PRO A 69 32.56 44.78 5.06
N VAL A 70 31.71 45.07 6.04
CA VAL A 70 30.33 45.49 5.86
C VAL A 70 30.35 47.00 5.59
N GLN A 71 29.84 47.46 4.46
CA GLN A 71 29.47 48.84 4.22
C GLN A 71 28.08 49.06 4.79
N ALA A 72 28.03 50.01 5.74
CA ALA A 72 26.83 50.65 6.24
C ALA A 72 26.47 51.78 5.30
N GLU A 73 25.24 51.85 4.83
CA GLU A 73 24.61 53.07 4.33
C GLU A 73 23.59 53.52 5.36
N GLU A 74 23.93 54.66 5.97
CA GLU A 74 23.03 55.49 6.74
C GLU A 74 22.12 56.25 5.77
N THR A 75 20.83 56.33 6.07
CA THR A 75 19.98 57.48 5.66
C THR A 75 19.00 57.81 6.77
N GLU A 76 19.03 59.06 7.04
CA GLU A 76 18.48 59.90 8.05
C GLU A 76 16.94 59.94 8.11
N ASP A 77 16.51 60.23 9.31
CA ASP A 77 15.37 60.92 9.91
C ASP A 77 14.33 61.62 9.02
N GLY A 78 13.10 61.52 9.47
CA GLY A 78 11.97 62.33 9.06
C GLY A 78 10.76 62.07 9.94
N ASP A 79 10.72 62.75 11.11
CA ASP A 79 9.52 62.95 11.91
C ASP A 79 8.44 63.64 11.07
N ASP A 80 7.18 63.25 11.29
CA ASP A 80 6.08 64.22 11.42
C ASP A 80 4.85 63.51 12.04
N GLU A 81 4.51 64.06 13.23
CA GLU A 81 3.25 63.89 13.94
C GLU A 81 2.15 64.65 13.17
N GLU A 82 0.91 64.11 13.17
CA GLU A 82 -0.28 64.98 13.46
C GLU A 82 -1.50 64.06 13.77
N GLU A 83 -2.09 64.45 14.90
CA GLU A 83 -3.37 64.07 15.47
C GLU A 83 -4.55 64.58 14.63
N GLY A 84 -5.70 63.94 14.80
CA GLY A 84 -6.97 64.45 14.32
C GLY A 84 -8.14 63.53 14.62
N ASP A 85 -8.81 63.86 15.70
CA ASP A 85 -10.07 63.29 16.22
C ASP A 85 -11.28 63.56 15.30
N ASP A 86 -12.34 62.83 15.68
CA ASP A 86 -13.78 63.17 15.74
C ASP A 86 -14.77 62.63 14.73
N ASP A 87 -15.60 61.79 15.29
CA ASP A 87 -17.08 61.87 15.42
C ASP A 87 -18.04 61.48 14.25
N GLU A 88 -18.91 60.57 14.67
CA GLU A 88 -20.38 60.53 14.59
C GLU A 88 -21.13 60.23 13.28
N GLU A 89 -21.92 59.17 13.48
CA GLU A 89 -23.36 58.98 13.17
C GLU A 89 -23.89 59.05 11.71
N GLY A 90 -24.67 58.03 11.43
CA GLY A 90 -25.94 58.27 10.73
C GLY A 90 -26.25 57.39 9.53
N GLU A 91 -27.05 56.35 9.77
CA GLU A 91 -28.27 55.95 9.06
C GLU A 91 -28.35 55.85 7.51
N ASP A 92 -28.90 54.71 7.14
CA ASP A 92 -29.90 54.46 6.09
C ASP A 92 -29.51 54.25 4.60
N ALA A 93 -29.81 53.03 4.21
CA ALA A 93 -30.51 52.57 3.01
C ALA A 93 -30.05 53.04 1.62
N ALA A 94 -29.63 52.13 0.82
CA ALA A 94 -30.26 51.81 -0.47
C ALA A 94 -29.45 50.80 -1.28
N GLU A 95 -30.12 49.79 -1.74
CA GLU A 95 -29.70 48.82 -2.77
C GLU A 95 -29.27 49.56 -4.05
N GLU A 96 -28.05 49.30 -4.55
CA GLU A 96 -27.75 49.50 -5.97
C GLU A 96 -26.83 48.38 -6.45
N GLU A 97 -27.36 47.66 -7.45
CA GLU A 97 -26.70 46.58 -8.19
C GLU A 97 -25.44 47.08 -8.91
N ALA A 98 -24.32 46.38 -8.73
CA ALA A 98 -23.10 46.58 -9.50
C ALA A 98 -23.16 45.85 -10.85
N PRO A 99 -22.71 46.46 -11.95
CA PRO A 99 -22.85 45.89 -13.29
C PRO A 99 -21.80 44.82 -13.58
N LYS A 100 -22.26 43.76 -14.24
CA LYS A 100 -21.45 42.66 -14.77
C LYS A 100 -20.55 43.13 -15.93
N PRO A 101 -19.30 42.74 -16.04
CA PRO A 101 -18.47 43.02 -17.21
C PRO A 101 -18.94 42.22 -18.43
N VAL A 102 -19.24 42.96 -19.48
CA VAL A 102 -19.56 42.46 -20.82
C VAL A 102 -18.25 42.11 -21.53
N PHE A 103 -18.05 40.84 -21.90
CA PHE A 103 -16.99 40.43 -22.79
C PHE A 103 -17.45 40.62 -24.24
N ASP A 104 -16.85 41.59 -24.92
CA ASP A 104 -17.02 41.83 -26.34
C ASP A 104 -16.25 40.75 -27.16
N ARG A 105 -16.98 40.12 -28.08
CA ARG A 105 -16.39 39.24 -29.09
C ARG A 105 -15.92 40.08 -30.28
N PRO A 106 -14.69 39.98 -30.75
CA PRO A 106 -14.33 40.62 -32.03
C PRO A 106 -14.94 39.84 -33.22
N GLN A 107 -15.61 40.63 -34.06
CA GLN A 107 -16.20 40.24 -35.33
C GLN A 107 -15.15 39.83 -36.35
N ARG A 108 -15.48 38.81 -37.14
CA ARG A 108 -14.79 38.42 -38.35
C ARG A 108 -14.83 39.57 -39.38
N THR A 109 -13.69 39.99 -39.80
CA THR A 109 -13.53 40.78 -41.02
C THR A 109 -12.95 39.90 -42.14
N ASP A 110 -13.75 39.75 -43.18
CA ASP A 110 -13.34 39.19 -44.46
C ASP A 110 -12.30 40.10 -45.15
N PHE A 111 -11.13 39.59 -45.49
CA PHE A 111 -10.22 40.17 -46.44
C PHE A 111 -10.04 39.25 -47.65
N LYS A 112 -10.60 39.68 -48.76
CA LYS A 112 -10.24 39.26 -50.13
C LYS A 112 -8.95 39.97 -50.54
N GLY A 113 -8.02 39.24 -51.16
CA GLY A 113 -7.02 39.87 -52.00
C GLY A 113 -5.78 39.00 -52.19
N ASN A 114 -5.73 38.42 -53.35
CA ASN A 114 -4.57 37.96 -54.14
C ASN A 114 -3.18 38.40 -53.68
N ASP A 115 -2.23 37.47 -53.52
CA ASP A 115 -1.11 37.41 -54.46
C ASP A 115 -0.35 36.06 -54.38
N ARG A 116 0.16 35.66 -55.53
CA ARG A 116 0.85 34.40 -55.82
C ARG A 116 2.29 34.46 -55.27
N GLY A 117 2.67 33.44 -54.55
CA GLY A 117 4.06 33.15 -54.26
C GLY A 117 4.24 31.63 -54.18
N GLU A 118 4.89 31.04 -55.17
CA GLU A 118 5.24 29.64 -55.30
C GLU A 118 6.13 29.20 -54.13
N PHE A 119 5.68 28.21 -53.33
CA PHE A 119 6.56 27.41 -52.51
C PHE A 119 6.46 25.95 -52.95
N LYS A 120 7.58 25.43 -53.47
CA LYS A 120 7.80 24.01 -53.81
C LYS A 120 7.76 23.15 -52.55
N PRO A 121 7.05 22.01 -52.54
CA PRO A 121 7.15 21.03 -51.47
C PRO A 121 8.40 20.16 -51.66
N ARG A 122 9.20 20.03 -50.62
CA ARG A 122 10.20 18.98 -50.50
C ARG A 122 9.49 17.64 -50.23
N SER A 123 9.57 16.76 -51.21
CA SER A 123 9.31 15.33 -51.10
C SER A 123 10.37 14.67 -50.22
N ASP A 124 9.95 13.71 -49.41
CA ASP A 124 10.45 12.34 -49.25
C ASP A 124 10.34 11.88 -47.81
N PHE A 125 9.20 11.28 -47.51
CA PHE A 125 9.14 10.13 -46.59
C PHE A 125 8.13 9.13 -47.18
N GLN A 126 8.69 8.12 -47.84
CA GLN A 126 7.97 6.99 -48.40
C GLN A 126 7.37 6.15 -47.31
N ARG A 127 6.03 5.99 -47.35
CA ARG A 127 5.34 4.90 -46.67
C ARG A 127 5.52 3.62 -47.49
N PRO A 128 5.79 2.45 -46.84
CA PRO A 128 5.85 1.20 -47.60
C PRO A 128 4.46 0.81 -48.09
N ASN A 129 4.37 0.62 -49.39
CA ASN A 129 3.21 0.15 -50.14
C ASN A 129 3.01 -1.36 -49.90
N TRP A 130 1.81 -1.80 -49.51
CA TRP A 130 1.42 -3.18 -49.18
C TRP A 130 0.93 -3.99 -50.39
N GLU A 131 1.12 -3.50 -51.63
CA GLU A 131 0.74 -4.19 -52.85
C GLU A 131 1.96 -4.77 -53.55
N ASN A 132 2.42 -5.94 -53.12
CA ASN A 132 3.12 -6.93 -53.96
C ASN A 132 3.52 -8.13 -53.11
N ARG A 133 2.59 -9.11 -53.00
CA ARG A 133 2.91 -10.48 -52.71
C ARG A 133 2.64 -11.31 -53.97
N PRO A 134 3.57 -12.13 -54.41
CA PRO A 134 3.35 -12.98 -55.57
C PRO A 134 2.36 -14.10 -55.24
N GLN A 135 1.37 -14.26 -56.08
CA GLN A 135 0.47 -15.39 -56.12
C GLN A 135 1.26 -16.66 -56.41
N ASN A 136 1.26 -17.63 -55.50
CA ASN A 136 1.70 -18.96 -55.82
C ASN A 136 0.69 -20.00 -55.29
N GLN A 137 0.15 -20.67 -56.28
CA GLN A 137 -0.37 -22.05 -56.36
C GLN A 137 -1.52 -22.45 -55.41
N LYS A 138 -2.68 -22.47 -56.04
CA LYS A 138 -3.87 -23.21 -55.61
C LYS A 138 -3.56 -24.71 -55.64
N MET A 139 -3.58 -25.38 -54.47
CA MET A 139 -3.79 -26.81 -54.41
C MET A 139 -5.28 -27.07 -54.31
N ASN A 140 -5.79 -27.76 -55.33
CA ASN A 140 -7.16 -28.27 -55.43
C ASN A 140 -7.37 -29.41 -54.39
N TYR A 141 -8.32 -29.22 -53.52
CA TYR A 141 -8.98 -30.33 -52.81
C TYR A 141 -10.34 -30.61 -53.46
N PRO A 142 -10.67 -31.86 -53.84
CA PRO A 142 -11.98 -32.17 -54.39
C PRO A 142 -13.03 -32.22 -53.29
N GLN A 143 -14.15 -31.50 -53.52
CA GLN A 143 -15.39 -31.64 -52.76
C GLN A 143 -16.03 -33.01 -53.02
N GLY A 144 -16.10 -33.86 -52.00
CA GLY A 144 -16.91 -35.05 -51.97
C GLY A 144 -18.27 -34.78 -51.36
N GLN A 145 -19.29 -34.85 -52.20
CA GLN A 145 -20.72 -34.81 -51.83
C GLN A 145 -21.09 -36.01 -50.99
N ARG A 146 -21.78 -35.78 -49.87
CA ARG A 146 -22.48 -36.80 -49.09
C ARG A 146 -23.80 -37.14 -49.77
N ASN A 147 -23.98 -38.40 -50.16
CA ASN A 147 -25.27 -38.97 -50.43
C ASN A 147 -25.54 -40.11 -49.43
N TYR A 148 -26.72 -40.06 -48.85
CA TYR A 148 -27.37 -41.10 -48.06
C TYR A 148 -27.85 -42.22 -48.99
N GLY A 149 -27.68 -43.48 -48.58
CA GLY A 149 -28.36 -44.58 -49.22
C GLY A 149 -27.79 -45.94 -48.85
N ASP A 150 -28.55 -46.66 -48.09
CA ASP A 150 -28.76 -48.12 -48.07
C ASP A 150 -27.61 -49.12 -47.88
N ARG A 151 -27.78 -49.92 -46.80
CA ARG A 151 -27.19 -51.24 -46.62
C ARG A 151 -27.78 -52.25 -47.62
N PRO A 152 -27.00 -53.26 -48.08
CA PRO A 152 -27.31 -54.61 -47.62
C PRO A 152 -26.09 -55.48 -47.25
N ALA A 153 -26.41 -56.48 -46.45
CA ALA A 153 -25.57 -57.54 -45.99
C ALA A 153 -25.23 -58.55 -47.14
N PHE A 154 -24.02 -59.09 -47.18
CA PHE A 154 -23.73 -60.38 -47.78
C PHE A 154 -22.51 -61.04 -47.14
N GLN A 155 -22.74 -62.12 -46.46
CA GLN A 155 -22.27 -63.52 -46.55
C GLN A 155 -20.78 -63.77 -46.80
N ARG A 156 -20.28 -64.59 -45.88
CA ARG A 156 -19.08 -65.38 -45.92
C ARG A 156 -19.06 -66.30 -47.15
N GLN A 157 -17.90 -66.41 -47.77
CA GLN A 157 -17.46 -67.65 -48.35
C GLN A 157 -15.94 -67.76 -48.33
N ASN A 158 -15.50 -68.95 -47.83
CA ASN A 158 -14.16 -69.49 -47.88
C ASN A 158 -13.71 -69.68 -49.34
N GLN A 159 -12.44 -69.53 -49.60
CA GLN A 159 -11.69 -70.64 -50.25
C GLN A 159 -10.19 -70.31 -50.27
N ASP A 160 -9.51 -71.40 -49.97
CA ASP A 160 -8.08 -71.64 -49.92
C ASP A 160 -7.34 -71.35 -51.22
N GLN A 161 -6.05 -71.10 -51.08
CA GLN A 161 -4.92 -71.70 -51.80
C GLN A 161 -3.83 -70.80 -52.34
N PHE A 162 -2.62 -71.12 -51.83
CA PHE A 162 -1.29 -70.98 -52.48
C PHE A 162 -0.68 -69.57 -52.69
N ASN A 163 0.43 -69.19 -52.14
CA ASN A 163 1.74 -69.77 -52.33
C ASN A 163 2.81 -68.99 -51.52
N THR A 164 3.73 -69.75 -51.01
CA THR A 164 5.01 -69.46 -50.41
C THR A 164 5.82 -68.39 -51.16
N ASN A 165 6.20 -67.33 -50.42
CA ASN A 165 7.57 -66.75 -50.33
C ASN A 165 7.55 -65.59 -49.35
N GLN A 166 7.88 -65.84 -48.08
CA GLN A 166 8.19 -64.77 -47.10
C GLN A 166 9.69 -64.55 -47.11
N PRO A 167 10.15 -63.27 -47.28
CA PRO A 167 11.39 -62.83 -46.69
C PRO A 167 11.13 -62.47 -45.25
N ASN A 168 11.81 -63.16 -44.35
CA ASN A 168 11.82 -62.98 -42.93
C ASN A 168 12.44 -61.68 -42.55
N TYR A 169 11.61 -60.60 -42.34
CA TYR A 169 12.05 -59.34 -41.70
C TYR A 169 11.66 -59.41 -40.23
N ASN A 170 12.57 -59.91 -39.40
CA ASN A 170 12.60 -59.61 -37.97
C ASN A 170 13.00 -58.16 -37.77
N THR A 171 12.09 -57.24 -37.99
CA THR A 171 12.19 -55.88 -37.43
C THR A 171 11.59 -55.93 -36.03
N PRO A 172 12.37 -55.64 -34.97
CA PRO A 172 11.79 -55.43 -33.65
C PRO A 172 10.76 -54.30 -33.74
N ALA A 173 9.55 -54.57 -33.28
CA ALA A 173 8.55 -53.52 -33.13
C ALA A 173 9.15 -52.36 -32.33
N PRO A 174 8.92 -51.07 -32.73
CA PRO A 174 9.39 -49.96 -31.93
C PRO A 174 8.80 -50.11 -30.53
N GLN A 175 9.68 -50.29 -29.55
CA GLN A 175 9.30 -50.28 -28.14
C GLN A 175 8.74 -48.89 -27.87
N VAL A 176 7.43 -48.79 -27.66
CA VAL A 176 6.79 -47.64 -27.09
C VAL A 176 7.46 -47.41 -25.74
N PRO A 177 8.04 -46.23 -25.46
CA PRO A 177 8.63 -45.95 -24.16
C PRO A 177 7.58 -46.28 -23.10
N GLN A 178 7.83 -47.30 -22.28
CA GLN A 178 7.03 -47.53 -21.09
C GLN A 178 7.23 -46.33 -20.21
N TYR A 179 6.17 -45.54 -20.03
CA TYR A 179 6.11 -44.47 -19.07
C TYR A 179 6.32 -45.12 -17.69
N GLN A 180 7.52 -45.00 -17.16
CA GLN A 180 7.77 -45.39 -15.78
C GLN A 180 7.08 -44.36 -14.93
N GLU A 181 6.01 -44.75 -14.23
CA GLU A 181 5.41 -43.90 -13.20
C GLU A 181 6.51 -43.48 -12.22
N PRO A 182 6.63 -42.18 -11.91
CA PRO A 182 7.64 -41.71 -10.97
C PRO A 182 7.46 -42.46 -9.65
N LEU A 183 8.58 -42.99 -9.10
CA LEU A 183 8.62 -43.79 -7.86
C LEU A 183 7.95 -43.11 -6.65
N TYR A 184 7.73 -41.79 -6.73
CA TYR A 184 7.08 -40.97 -5.69
C TYR A 184 6.07 -40.02 -6.35
N ASN A 185 4.82 -40.10 -5.90
CA ASN A 185 3.80 -39.14 -6.28
C ASN A 185 3.76 -38.02 -5.26
N PHE A 186 4.26 -36.83 -5.62
CA PHE A 186 4.23 -35.61 -4.82
C PHE A 186 3.03 -34.72 -5.15
N GLU A 187 2.08 -35.18 -5.96
CA GLU A 187 0.91 -34.37 -6.32
C GLU A 187 0.02 -34.13 -5.08
N GLY A 188 -0.24 -32.86 -4.77
CA GLY A 188 -1.15 -32.46 -3.70
C GLY A 188 -0.59 -32.57 -2.28
N LEU A 189 0.72 -32.84 -2.10
CA LEU A 189 1.37 -32.89 -0.79
C LEU A 189 1.85 -31.52 -0.29
N VAL A 190 2.10 -30.58 -1.19
CA VAL A 190 2.65 -29.26 -0.86
C VAL A 190 1.53 -28.24 -0.96
N GLU A 191 1.29 -27.54 0.15
CA GLU A 191 0.40 -26.39 0.20
C GLU A 191 1.21 -25.12 -0.08
N CYS A 192 0.60 -24.18 -0.82
CA CYS A 192 1.15 -22.87 -1.09
C CYS A 192 0.12 -21.80 -0.81
N GLU A 193 0.60 -20.63 -0.40
CA GLU A 193 -0.15 -19.39 -0.26
C GLU A 193 0.50 -18.33 -1.13
N GLY A 194 -0.31 -17.54 -1.84
CA GLY A 194 0.21 -16.44 -2.64
C GLY A 194 -0.88 -15.48 -3.11
N VAL A 195 -0.46 -14.30 -3.55
CA VAL A 195 -1.36 -13.29 -4.12
C VAL A 195 -1.40 -13.43 -5.63
N LEU A 196 -2.61 -13.54 -6.18
CA LEU A 196 -2.82 -13.72 -7.60
C LEU A 196 -2.55 -12.44 -8.40
N GLU A 197 -1.64 -12.53 -9.37
CA GLU A 197 -1.45 -11.55 -10.43
C GLU A 197 -1.89 -12.16 -11.76
N ILE A 198 -2.93 -11.60 -12.39
CA ILE A 198 -3.45 -12.08 -13.68
C ILE A 198 -2.70 -11.38 -14.79
N MET A 199 -2.19 -12.17 -15.74
CA MET A 199 -1.50 -11.68 -16.92
C MET A 199 -2.50 -11.28 -18.03
N PRO A 200 -2.09 -10.41 -18.99
CA PRO A 200 -2.96 -10.00 -20.09
C PRO A 200 -3.49 -11.17 -20.93
N GLU A 201 -2.76 -12.29 -20.97
CA GLU A 201 -3.13 -13.51 -21.70
C GLU A 201 -4.22 -14.31 -20.99
N GLY A 202 -4.59 -13.93 -19.75
CA GLY A 202 -5.69 -14.50 -18.99
C GLY A 202 -5.34 -15.67 -18.06
N PHE A 203 -4.08 -16.10 -18.00
CA PHE A 203 -3.56 -16.94 -16.91
C PHE A 203 -2.97 -16.06 -15.80
N GLY A 204 -2.59 -16.67 -14.67
CA GLY A 204 -2.05 -15.91 -13.54
C GLY A 204 -0.91 -16.62 -12.84
N PHE A 205 -0.28 -15.87 -11.92
CA PHE A 205 0.72 -16.39 -10.99
C PHE A 205 0.34 -16.03 -9.57
N LEU A 206 0.53 -16.97 -8.64
CA LEU A 206 0.53 -16.67 -7.22
C LEU A 206 1.93 -16.16 -6.86
N ARG A 207 1.98 -14.93 -6.36
CA ARG A 207 3.21 -14.25 -5.94
C ARG A 207 3.42 -14.42 -4.44
N SER A 208 4.64 -14.75 -4.04
CA SER A 208 5.00 -14.88 -2.63
C SER A 208 5.23 -13.52 -1.95
N SER A 209 4.82 -13.43 -0.68
CA SER A 209 5.14 -12.31 0.21
C SER A 209 6.66 -12.17 0.45
N ASP A 210 7.40 -13.28 0.46
CA ASP A 210 8.84 -13.28 0.69
C ASP A 210 9.63 -12.50 -0.37
N TYR A 211 9.06 -12.39 -1.57
CA TYR A 211 9.62 -11.60 -2.68
C TYR A 211 8.86 -10.29 -2.91
N ASN A 212 8.16 -9.78 -1.88
CA ASN A 212 7.34 -8.57 -1.97
C ASN A 212 6.35 -8.58 -3.15
N TYR A 213 5.79 -9.76 -3.46
CA TYR A 213 4.86 -10.00 -4.58
C TYR A 213 5.43 -9.72 -5.98
N LEU A 214 6.74 -9.64 -6.10
CA LEU A 214 7.41 -9.56 -7.40
C LEU A 214 7.63 -10.95 -8.00
N SER A 215 7.99 -10.98 -9.29
CA SER A 215 8.30 -12.23 -9.98
C SER A 215 9.47 -12.96 -9.33
N SER A 216 9.26 -14.23 -8.99
CA SER A 216 10.22 -15.06 -8.26
C SER A 216 10.28 -16.48 -8.84
N PRO A 217 11.30 -17.28 -8.47
CA PRO A 217 11.34 -18.69 -8.81
C PRO A 217 10.19 -19.51 -8.19
N ASP A 218 9.60 -19.01 -7.10
CA ASP A 218 8.55 -19.68 -6.32
C ASP A 218 7.14 -19.36 -6.85
N ASP A 219 7.05 -18.67 -7.99
CA ASP A 219 5.77 -18.32 -8.62
C ASP A 219 5.00 -19.60 -9.01
N VAL A 220 3.74 -19.67 -8.59
CA VAL A 220 2.83 -20.78 -8.88
C VAL A 220 1.89 -20.40 -10.01
N TYR A 221 1.88 -21.22 -11.06
CA TYR A 221 1.02 -20.99 -12.23
C TYR A 221 -0.44 -21.33 -11.94
N VAL A 222 -1.33 -20.41 -12.29
CA VAL A 222 -2.80 -20.58 -12.21
C VAL A 222 -3.39 -20.53 -13.61
N SER A 223 -4.13 -21.57 -13.98
CA SER A 223 -4.73 -21.67 -15.31
C SER A 223 -5.92 -20.72 -15.50
N GLN A 224 -6.15 -20.31 -16.74
CA GLN A 224 -7.30 -19.48 -17.10
C GLN A 224 -8.64 -20.15 -16.74
N SER A 225 -8.72 -21.47 -16.80
CA SER A 225 -9.91 -22.23 -16.42
C SER A 225 -10.21 -22.12 -14.93
N GLN A 226 -9.19 -22.20 -14.06
CA GLN A 226 -9.35 -22.01 -12.61
C GLN A 226 -9.76 -20.58 -12.28
N ILE A 227 -9.13 -19.58 -12.90
CA ILE A 227 -9.49 -18.17 -12.72
C ILE A 227 -10.97 -17.92 -13.03
N LYS A 228 -11.47 -18.46 -14.15
CA LYS A 228 -12.88 -18.34 -14.54
C LYS A 228 -13.83 -19.13 -13.66
N LEU A 229 -13.43 -20.35 -13.26
CA LEU A 229 -14.28 -21.24 -12.46
C LEU A 229 -14.56 -20.65 -11.07
N PHE A 230 -13.53 -20.12 -10.41
CA PHE A 230 -13.63 -19.57 -9.06
C PHE A 230 -13.88 -18.06 -9.03
N GLY A 231 -13.93 -17.38 -10.19
CA GLY A 231 -14.13 -15.94 -10.26
C GLY A 231 -12.99 -15.13 -9.63
N LEU A 232 -11.75 -15.63 -9.75
CA LEU A 232 -10.57 -15.01 -9.17
C LEU A 232 -10.26 -13.67 -9.82
N LYS A 233 -9.76 -12.75 -9.01
CA LYS A 233 -9.34 -11.41 -9.45
C LYS A 233 -7.89 -11.15 -9.00
N THR A 234 -7.22 -10.24 -9.70
CA THR A 234 -5.89 -9.76 -9.25
C THR A 234 -5.98 -9.22 -7.82
N GLY A 235 -5.05 -9.65 -6.98
CA GLY A 235 -5.01 -9.30 -5.57
C GLY A 235 -5.65 -10.34 -4.63
N ASP A 236 -6.32 -11.38 -5.15
CA ASP A 236 -6.82 -12.47 -4.30
C ASP A 236 -5.66 -13.25 -3.67
N THR A 237 -5.73 -13.44 -2.36
CA THR A 237 -4.84 -14.35 -1.64
C THR A 237 -5.42 -15.75 -1.75
N VAL A 238 -4.70 -16.65 -2.40
CA VAL A 238 -5.14 -18.02 -2.68
C VAL A 238 -4.27 -18.99 -1.92
N VAL A 239 -4.92 -19.88 -1.16
CA VAL A 239 -4.28 -21.03 -0.53
C VAL A 239 -4.70 -22.29 -1.30
N GLY A 240 -3.73 -23.12 -1.64
CA GLY A 240 -4.02 -24.32 -2.40
C GLY A 240 -2.86 -25.31 -2.46
N THR A 241 -3.09 -26.42 -3.14
CA THR A 241 -2.10 -27.48 -3.31
C THR A 241 -1.49 -27.43 -4.71
N ILE A 242 -0.18 -27.67 -4.77
CA ILE A 242 0.61 -27.65 -5.99
C ILE A 242 1.17 -29.04 -6.32
N ARG A 243 1.66 -29.19 -7.55
CA ARG A 243 2.45 -30.34 -7.96
C ARG A 243 3.80 -29.91 -8.52
N PRO A 244 4.79 -30.81 -8.55
CA PRO A 244 6.02 -30.57 -9.27
C PRO A 244 5.78 -30.29 -10.77
N PRO A 245 6.60 -29.45 -11.41
CA PRO A 245 6.53 -29.24 -12.85
C PRO A 245 6.92 -30.53 -13.59
N ARG A 246 6.21 -30.83 -14.67
CA ARG A 246 6.53 -31.95 -15.59
C ARG A 246 7.58 -31.49 -16.61
N GLU A 247 8.13 -32.46 -17.36
CA GLU A 247 9.05 -32.12 -18.44
C GLU A 247 8.42 -31.12 -19.42
N GLY A 248 9.10 -29.98 -19.61
CA GLY A 248 8.62 -28.85 -20.43
C GLY A 248 7.85 -27.77 -19.70
N GLU A 249 7.45 -27.97 -18.44
CA GLU A 249 6.83 -26.95 -17.60
C GLU A 249 7.91 -26.19 -16.80
N LYS A 250 7.78 -24.86 -16.74
CA LYS A 250 8.74 -24.00 -16.02
C LYS A 250 8.33 -23.72 -14.57
N TYR A 251 7.03 -23.69 -14.30
CA TYR A 251 6.47 -23.27 -13.02
C TYR A 251 5.69 -24.40 -12.35
N PHE A 252 5.55 -24.33 -11.03
CA PHE A 252 4.68 -25.22 -10.26
C PHE A 252 3.22 -24.89 -10.57
N PRO A 253 2.41 -25.83 -11.10
CA PRO A 253 1.00 -25.53 -11.34
C PRO A 253 0.15 -25.78 -10.09
N LEU A 254 -0.83 -24.90 -9.87
CA LEU A 254 -1.86 -25.05 -8.85
C LEU A 254 -2.83 -26.17 -9.26
N ILE A 255 -3.06 -27.15 -8.38
CA ILE A 255 -3.99 -28.26 -8.62
C ILE A 255 -5.36 -27.93 -8.05
N LYS A 256 -5.39 -27.60 -6.76
CA LYS A 256 -6.63 -27.40 -5.99
C LYS A 256 -6.53 -26.11 -5.18
N ILE A 257 -7.63 -25.37 -5.16
CA ILE A 257 -7.80 -24.20 -4.30
C ILE A 257 -8.52 -24.65 -3.03
N SER A 258 -7.94 -24.37 -1.88
CA SER A 258 -8.51 -24.67 -0.58
C SER A 258 -9.25 -23.45 -0.01
N GLU A 259 -8.63 -22.29 -0.05
CA GLU A 259 -9.18 -21.05 0.48
C GLU A 259 -8.86 -19.86 -0.45
N ILE A 260 -9.74 -18.85 -0.46
CA ILE A 260 -9.55 -17.59 -1.14
C ILE A 260 -9.81 -16.47 -0.13
N ASN A 261 -8.81 -15.63 0.13
CA ASN A 261 -8.89 -14.55 1.14
C ASN A 261 -9.36 -15.06 2.52
N GLY A 262 -8.95 -16.29 2.91
CA GLY A 262 -9.34 -16.91 4.18
C GLY A 262 -10.78 -17.39 4.26
N LEU A 263 -11.51 -17.47 3.15
CA LEU A 263 -12.86 -17.97 3.04
C LEU A 263 -12.93 -19.15 2.06
N ASP A 264 -14.00 -19.94 2.18
CA ASP A 264 -14.31 -21.01 1.24
C ASP A 264 -14.55 -20.42 -0.18
N PRO A 265 -14.02 -21.03 -1.25
CA PRO A 265 -14.19 -20.54 -2.62
C PRO A 265 -15.64 -20.32 -3.06
N SER A 266 -16.60 -21.08 -2.51
CA SER A 266 -18.02 -20.92 -2.80
C SER A 266 -18.60 -19.58 -2.30
N GLN A 267 -18.06 -19.04 -1.21
CA GLN A 267 -18.52 -17.79 -0.61
C GLN A 267 -17.93 -16.54 -1.31
N VAL A 268 -16.77 -16.69 -1.93
CA VAL A 268 -16.03 -15.59 -2.55
C VAL A 268 -16.50 -15.29 -3.97
N ARG A 269 -17.06 -16.31 -4.67
CA ARG A 269 -17.41 -16.22 -6.09
C ARG A 269 -18.36 -15.07 -6.42
N ASP A 270 -19.37 -14.86 -5.57
CA ASP A 270 -20.47 -13.91 -5.82
C ASP A 270 -20.29 -12.59 -5.06
N ARG A 271 -19.06 -12.28 -4.59
CA ARG A 271 -18.76 -11.05 -3.86
C ARG A 271 -18.96 -9.79 -4.69
N ILE A 272 -19.46 -8.75 -4.05
CA ILE A 272 -19.63 -7.43 -4.67
C ILE A 272 -18.25 -6.78 -4.85
N PRO A 273 -17.90 -6.28 -6.06
CA PRO A 273 -16.65 -5.57 -6.28
C PRO A 273 -16.51 -4.32 -5.40
N PHE A 274 -15.30 -4.02 -4.96
CA PHE A 274 -14.97 -2.92 -4.04
C PHE A 274 -15.54 -1.55 -4.45
N ASP A 275 -15.53 -1.26 -5.74
CA ASP A 275 -15.96 0.03 -6.27
C ASP A 275 -17.49 0.26 -6.15
N PHE A 276 -18.27 -0.80 -5.95
CA PHE A 276 -19.74 -0.76 -5.78
C PHE A 276 -20.19 -0.86 -4.31
N LEU A 277 -19.25 -1.01 -3.37
CA LEU A 277 -19.57 -1.07 -1.95
C LEU A 277 -19.86 0.34 -1.42
N THR A 278 -20.90 0.48 -0.59
CA THR A 278 -21.33 1.76 -0.01
C THR A 278 -20.34 2.26 1.03
N PRO A 279 -19.68 3.43 0.84
CA PRO A 279 -18.72 3.98 1.78
C PRO A 279 -19.41 4.73 2.93
N LEU A 280 -18.95 4.50 4.16
CA LEU A 280 -19.38 5.20 5.37
C LEU A 280 -18.23 5.98 6.00
N PHE A 281 -18.58 6.94 6.88
CA PHE A 281 -17.61 7.54 7.78
C PHE A 281 -17.11 6.50 8.80
N PRO A 282 -15.85 6.58 9.24
CA PRO A 282 -15.35 5.76 10.35
C PRO A 282 -16.18 6.01 11.61
N TYR A 283 -16.79 4.95 12.17
CA TYR A 283 -17.54 4.99 13.44
C TYR A 283 -17.07 3.95 14.45
N GLU A 284 -16.25 3.00 14.02
CA GLU A 284 -15.59 2.02 14.88
C GLU A 284 -14.16 2.49 15.16
N LYS A 285 -13.85 2.82 16.42
CA LYS A 285 -12.51 3.28 16.83
C LYS A 285 -11.52 2.12 16.87
N LEU A 286 -10.33 2.31 16.31
CA LEU A 286 -9.16 1.47 16.55
C LEU A 286 -8.54 1.89 17.89
N LYS A 287 -8.73 1.08 18.92
CA LYS A 287 -8.22 1.37 20.25
C LYS A 287 -6.71 1.17 20.31
N LEU A 288 -5.97 2.22 20.68
CA LEU A 288 -4.51 2.19 20.77
C LEU A 288 -3.99 2.05 22.20
N THR A 289 -4.90 2.03 23.20
CA THR A 289 -4.59 1.99 24.64
C THR A 289 -5.06 0.70 25.28
N GLY A 290 -4.58 0.40 26.48
CA GLY A 290 -5.02 -0.76 27.28
C GLY A 290 -4.31 -2.06 26.97
N HIS A 291 -3.24 -2.06 26.20
CA HIS A 291 -2.37 -3.22 25.95
C HIS A 291 -1.10 -3.17 26.81
N ARG A 292 -0.41 -4.31 26.95
CA ARG A 292 0.75 -4.45 27.85
C ARG A 292 1.92 -3.48 27.54
N GLN A 293 2.09 -3.12 26.29
CA GLN A 293 3.19 -2.25 25.79
C GLN A 293 2.67 -0.85 25.46
N GLU A 294 1.63 -0.38 26.17
CA GLU A 294 1.09 0.96 26.00
C GLU A 294 2.16 2.03 26.19
N THR A 295 2.24 2.94 25.24
CA THR A 295 3.21 4.04 25.24
C THR A 295 2.52 5.38 25.43
N LEU A 296 3.30 6.40 25.78
CA LEU A 296 2.80 7.77 25.85
C LEU A 296 2.27 8.24 24.47
N SER A 297 2.93 7.81 23.39
CA SER A 297 2.53 8.15 22.03
C SER A 297 1.17 7.57 21.69
N SER A 298 0.94 6.28 21.99
CA SER A 298 -0.36 5.63 21.74
C SER A 298 -1.49 6.30 22.51
N ARG A 299 -1.23 6.74 23.75
CA ARG A 299 -2.20 7.47 24.57
C ARG A 299 -2.56 8.84 24.00
N ILE A 300 -1.55 9.61 23.56
CA ILE A 300 -1.75 10.95 22.98
C ILE A 300 -2.49 10.85 21.64
N VAL A 301 -2.10 9.93 20.76
CA VAL A 301 -2.78 9.70 19.49
C VAL A 301 -4.23 9.27 19.72
N ASP A 302 -4.48 8.31 20.62
CA ASP A 302 -5.82 7.84 20.93
C ASP A 302 -6.75 8.94 21.49
N LEU A 303 -6.16 9.92 22.20
CA LEU A 303 -6.91 11.02 22.84
C LEU A 303 -7.20 12.15 21.85
N PHE A 304 -6.18 12.63 21.14
CA PHE A 304 -6.27 13.86 20.32
C PHE A 304 -6.55 13.58 18.84
N THR A 305 -6.12 12.46 18.31
CA THR A 305 -6.31 12.09 16.91
C THR A 305 -6.81 10.65 16.81
N PRO A 306 -8.04 10.38 17.30
CA PRO A 306 -8.58 9.03 17.28
C PRO A 306 -8.63 8.50 15.84
N ILE A 307 -8.27 7.23 15.69
CA ILE A 307 -8.23 6.52 14.41
C ILE A 307 -9.42 5.56 14.36
N GLY A 308 -10.20 5.65 13.30
CA GLY A 308 -11.32 4.73 13.07
C GLY A 308 -11.06 3.74 11.95
N LYS A 309 -11.77 2.61 11.94
CA LYS A 309 -11.77 1.65 10.84
C LYS A 309 -12.32 2.33 9.58
N GLY A 310 -11.50 2.45 8.54
CA GLY A 310 -11.81 3.21 7.31
C GLY A 310 -11.21 4.61 7.25
N GLN A 311 -10.33 4.97 8.20
CA GLN A 311 -9.68 6.28 8.27
C GLN A 311 -8.70 6.50 7.12
N ARG A 312 -8.67 7.75 6.59
CA ARG A 312 -7.61 8.26 5.72
C ARG A 312 -6.75 9.22 6.51
N GLY A 313 -5.71 8.69 7.18
CA GLY A 313 -4.86 9.49 8.07
C GLY A 313 -3.55 9.90 7.40
N LEU A 314 -3.18 11.17 7.56
CA LEU A 314 -1.86 11.69 7.21
C LEU A 314 -1.05 11.93 8.49
N ILE A 315 0.13 11.31 8.57
CA ILE A 315 1.15 11.60 9.57
C ILE A 315 2.16 12.53 8.92
N VAL A 316 2.00 13.81 9.18
CA VAL A 316 2.84 14.86 8.60
C VAL A 316 4.14 14.94 9.40
N ALA A 317 5.26 14.69 8.76
CA ALA A 317 6.54 14.58 9.45
C ALA A 317 7.65 15.34 8.72
N GLN A 318 8.32 16.20 9.47
CA GLN A 318 9.60 16.75 9.06
C GLN A 318 10.72 15.69 9.26
N PRO A 319 11.84 15.78 8.54
CA PRO A 319 12.96 14.88 8.76
C PRO A 319 13.45 14.89 10.22
N LYS A 320 13.75 13.70 10.78
CA LYS A 320 14.29 13.48 12.15
C LYS A 320 13.29 13.78 13.29
N THR A 321 11.99 13.71 13.09
CA THR A 321 10.95 13.92 14.12
C THR A 321 10.51 12.66 14.82
N GLY A 322 11.03 11.49 14.43
CA GLY A 322 10.68 10.20 15.06
C GLY A 322 9.47 9.50 14.44
N LYS A 323 9.14 9.78 13.16
CA LYS A 323 8.01 9.18 12.44
C LYS A 323 7.99 7.64 12.50
N THR A 324 9.13 6.98 12.26
CA THR A 324 9.25 5.51 12.20
C THR A 324 8.94 4.87 13.55
N MET A 325 9.40 5.50 14.66
CA MET A 325 9.08 5.03 16.01
C MET A 325 7.59 5.13 16.31
N LEU A 326 6.98 6.26 15.94
CA LEU A 326 5.53 6.46 16.12
C LEU A 326 4.73 5.43 15.31
N LEU A 327 5.11 5.16 14.06
CA LEU A 327 4.47 4.12 13.24
C LEU A 327 4.56 2.74 13.88
N LYS A 328 5.72 2.37 14.44
CA LYS A 328 5.90 1.10 15.16
C LYS A 328 4.98 1.00 16.39
N GLU A 329 4.89 2.07 17.17
CA GLU A 329 4.04 2.11 18.36
C GLU A 329 2.55 1.98 17.98
N VAL A 330 2.10 2.68 16.94
CA VAL A 330 0.72 2.56 16.41
C VAL A 330 0.47 1.15 15.85
N ALA A 331 1.42 0.60 15.07
CA ALA A 331 1.29 -0.74 14.52
C ALA A 331 1.18 -1.81 15.61
N ASN A 332 2.04 -1.76 16.62
CA ASN A 332 2.02 -2.69 17.74
C ASN A 332 0.74 -2.56 18.59
N ALA A 333 0.24 -1.33 18.77
CA ALA A 333 -1.01 -1.10 19.47
C ALA A 333 -2.21 -1.72 18.72
N ILE A 334 -2.27 -1.55 17.41
CA ILE A 334 -3.30 -2.17 16.55
C ILE A 334 -3.19 -3.69 16.58
N ALA A 335 -1.98 -4.24 16.38
CA ALA A 335 -1.74 -5.68 16.39
C ALA A 335 -2.13 -6.34 17.74
N ALA A 336 -1.89 -5.64 18.85
CA ALA A 336 -2.21 -6.14 20.19
C ALA A 336 -3.71 -6.08 20.53
N ASN A 337 -4.39 -4.99 20.16
CA ASN A 337 -5.77 -4.75 20.54
C ASN A 337 -6.78 -5.28 19.52
N HIS A 338 -6.39 -5.40 18.25
CA HIS A 338 -7.25 -5.75 17.11
C HIS A 338 -6.69 -6.93 16.32
N PRO A 339 -6.64 -8.15 16.90
CA PRO A 339 -6.13 -9.33 16.18
C PRO A 339 -7.02 -9.75 15.00
N GLU A 340 -8.22 -9.19 14.88
CA GLU A 340 -9.12 -9.39 13.75
C GLU A 340 -8.71 -8.58 12.52
N VAL A 341 -7.88 -7.56 12.69
CA VAL A 341 -7.45 -6.65 11.62
C VAL A 341 -6.25 -7.23 10.87
N TYR A 342 -6.31 -7.19 9.55
CA TYR A 342 -5.17 -7.52 8.71
C TYR A 342 -4.26 -6.30 8.57
N LEU A 343 -3.10 -6.34 9.22
CA LEU A 343 -2.17 -5.22 9.28
C LEU A 343 -1.05 -5.38 8.24
N ILE A 344 -0.95 -4.42 7.33
CA ILE A 344 0.09 -4.32 6.30
C ILE A 344 0.94 -3.08 6.54
N ILE A 345 2.26 -3.24 6.51
CA ILE A 345 3.21 -2.13 6.51
C ILE A 345 3.86 -2.06 5.14
N LEU A 346 3.64 -0.97 4.43
CA LEU A 346 4.17 -0.73 3.09
C LEU A 346 5.26 0.35 3.15
N LEU A 347 6.51 -0.08 2.93
CA LEU A 347 7.69 0.79 2.97
C LEU A 347 8.15 1.06 1.53
N ILE A 348 8.11 2.32 1.11
CA ILE A 348 8.48 2.76 -0.24
C ILE A 348 9.68 3.69 -0.19
N ASP A 349 10.75 3.31 -0.89
CA ASP A 349 12.00 4.07 -0.98
C ASP A 349 12.64 4.29 0.42
N GLU A 350 12.49 3.30 1.32
CA GLU A 350 13.10 3.30 2.65
C GLU A 350 14.41 2.49 2.66
N ARG A 351 15.18 2.60 3.74
CA ARG A 351 16.46 1.95 3.86
C ARG A 351 16.31 0.47 4.23
N PRO A 352 17.16 -0.45 3.69
CA PRO A 352 17.08 -1.87 4.01
C PRO A 352 17.17 -2.19 5.50
N GLU A 353 18.00 -1.44 6.25
CA GLU A 353 18.11 -1.59 7.71
C GLU A 353 16.81 -1.19 8.44
N GLU A 354 16.10 -0.16 7.98
CA GLU A 354 14.81 0.26 8.55
C GLU A 354 13.71 -0.76 8.24
N VAL A 355 13.75 -1.37 7.05
CA VAL A 355 12.84 -2.47 6.68
C VAL A 355 13.04 -3.67 7.60
N THR A 356 14.28 -4.09 7.82
CA THR A 356 14.61 -5.22 8.69
C THR A 356 14.21 -4.96 10.14
N ASP A 357 14.45 -3.74 10.62
CA ASP A 357 14.07 -3.33 11.97
C ASP A 357 12.55 -3.30 12.15
N MET A 358 11.80 -2.83 11.15
CA MET A 358 10.33 -2.87 11.14
C MET A 358 9.82 -4.32 11.19
N ALA A 359 10.31 -5.19 10.31
CA ALA A 359 9.89 -6.58 10.23
C ALA A 359 10.16 -7.38 11.52
N ARG A 360 11.20 -7.01 12.28
CA ARG A 360 11.52 -7.65 13.56
C ARG A 360 10.75 -7.11 14.75
N SER A 361 10.32 -5.85 14.68
CA SER A 361 9.72 -5.13 15.82
C SER A 361 8.20 -5.08 15.80
N VAL A 362 7.55 -5.47 14.69
CA VAL A 362 6.09 -5.39 14.54
C VAL A 362 5.52 -6.73 14.06
N ASN A 363 4.40 -7.16 14.64
CA ASN A 363 3.65 -8.33 14.17
C ASN A 363 2.66 -7.92 13.08
N ALA A 364 3.18 -7.77 11.85
CA ALA A 364 2.41 -7.36 10.68
C ALA A 364 3.05 -7.95 9.41
N GLU A 365 2.32 -7.94 8.31
CA GLU A 365 2.90 -8.20 7.00
C GLU A 365 3.69 -6.98 6.54
N VAL A 366 5.02 -7.10 6.43
CA VAL A 366 5.90 -6.01 6.00
C VAL A 366 6.31 -6.22 4.55
N ILE A 367 5.93 -5.28 3.70
CA ILE A 367 6.23 -5.27 2.27
C ILE A 367 7.05 -4.03 1.98
N ALA A 368 8.17 -4.20 1.31
CA ALA A 368 9.10 -3.11 1.10
C ALA A 368 9.60 -3.03 -0.35
N SER A 369 9.91 -1.82 -0.75
CA SER A 369 10.71 -1.51 -1.93
C SER A 369 11.72 -0.47 -1.52
N THR A 370 13.00 -0.86 -1.46
CA THR A 370 14.09 -0.07 -0.91
C THR A 370 14.60 0.99 -1.90
N PHE A 371 15.37 1.96 -1.41
CA PHE A 371 15.79 3.13 -2.20
C PHE A 371 16.67 2.80 -3.41
N ASP A 372 17.28 1.62 -3.44
CA ASP A 372 18.12 1.10 -4.53
C ASP A 372 17.29 0.49 -5.68
N GLU A 373 15.98 0.35 -5.50
CA GLU A 373 15.07 -0.18 -6.51
C GLU A 373 14.53 0.91 -7.44
N PRO A 374 14.24 0.57 -8.70
CA PRO A 374 13.69 1.53 -9.65
C PRO A 374 12.24 1.93 -9.32
N ALA A 375 11.83 3.12 -9.73
CA ALA A 375 10.50 3.69 -9.46
C ALA A 375 9.33 2.80 -9.93
N ASP A 376 9.50 2.05 -11.02
CA ASP A 376 8.48 1.09 -11.50
C ASP A 376 8.19 -0.01 -10.49
N ARG A 377 9.21 -0.46 -9.74
CA ARG A 377 9.04 -1.44 -8.67
C ARG A 377 8.21 -0.89 -7.52
N HIS A 378 8.49 0.35 -7.08
CA HIS A 378 7.71 1.02 -6.05
C HIS A 378 6.23 1.08 -6.43
N VAL A 379 5.95 1.50 -7.67
CA VAL A 379 4.59 1.60 -8.19
C VAL A 379 3.91 0.23 -8.27
N ARG A 380 4.61 -0.80 -8.75
CA ARG A 380 4.07 -2.15 -8.90
C ARG A 380 3.70 -2.76 -7.56
N ILE A 381 4.60 -2.70 -6.58
CA ILE A 381 4.36 -3.21 -5.23
C ILE A 381 3.16 -2.50 -4.59
N ALA A 382 3.10 -1.17 -4.65
CA ALA A 382 1.99 -0.42 -4.10
C ALA A 382 0.64 -0.80 -4.75
N ASN A 383 0.61 -1.03 -6.07
CA ASN A 383 -0.59 -1.46 -6.76
C ASN A 383 -1.05 -2.86 -6.33
N ILE A 384 -0.13 -3.82 -6.17
CA ILE A 384 -0.46 -5.18 -5.72
C ILE A 384 -1.02 -5.16 -4.30
N VAL A 385 -0.39 -4.40 -3.39
CA VAL A 385 -0.85 -4.23 -2.01
C VAL A 385 -2.25 -3.61 -1.97
N LEU A 386 -2.51 -2.60 -2.79
CA LEU A 386 -3.84 -1.99 -2.87
C LEU A 386 -4.91 -2.99 -3.36
N GLU A 387 -4.62 -3.73 -4.43
CA GLU A 387 -5.56 -4.72 -4.96
C GLU A 387 -5.78 -5.87 -3.96
N LYS A 388 -4.73 -6.36 -3.29
CA LYS A 388 -4.86 -7.34 -2.20
C LYS A 388 -5.79 -6.81 -1.10
N SER A 389 -5.55 -5.60 -0.63
CA SER A 389 -6.37 -4.99 0.43
C SER A 389 -7.83 -4.84 0.02
N LYS A 390 -8.10 -4.43 -1.22
CA LYS A 390 -9.48 -4.37 -1.74
C LYS A 390 -10.15 -5.74 -1.77
N ARG A 391 -9.43 -6.80 -2.19
CA ARG A 391 -9.97 -8.17 -2.22
C ARG A 391 -10.31 -8.68 -0.83
N LEU A 392 -9.46 -8.42 0.15
CA LEU A 392 -9.74 -8.75 1.56
C LEU A 392 -10.99 -8.03 2.08
N VAL A 393 -11.13 -6.73 1.78
CA VAL A 393 -12.31 -5.94 2.17
C VAL A 393 -13.60 -6.41 1.48
N GLU A 394 -13.55 -6.83 0.21
CA GLU A 394 -14.68 -7.46 -0.49
C GLU A 394 -15.17 -8.73 0.22
N CYS A 395 -14.28 -9.41 0.94
CA CYS A 395 -14.57 -10.58 1.75
C CYS A 395 -14.99 -10.25 3.20
N GLY A 396 -15.12 -8.97 3.54
CA GLY A 396 -15.58 -8.51 4.86
C GLY A 396 -14.49 -8.36 5.91
N HIS A 397 -13.21 -8.38 5.53
CA HIS A 397 -12.10 -8.17 6.45
C HIS A 397 -11.84 -6.69 6.71
N ASP A 398 -11.37 -6.38 7.91
CA ASP A 398 -10.84 -5.08 8.26
C ASP A 398 -9.33 -5.06 7.97
N VAL A 399 -8.90 -4.15 7.11
CA VAL A 399 -7.50 -4.02 6.67
C VAL A 399 -6.95 -2.65 7.07
N VAL A 400 -5.74 -2.64 7.62
CA VAL A 400 -5.00 -1.41 7.92
C VAL A 400 -3.69 -1.42 7.14
N ILE A 401 -3.45 -0.37 6.35
CA ILE A 401 -2.19 -0.13 5.66
C ILE A 401 -1.47 1.03 6.35
N LEU A 402 -0.26 0.79 6.84
CA LEU A 402 0.67 1.82 7.26
C LEU A 402 1.66 2.06 6.13
N LEU A 403 1.58 3.22 5.48
CA LEU A 403 2.41 3.58 4.32
C LEU A 403 3.51 4.56 4.72
N ASP A 404 4.74 4.18 4.56
CA ASP A 404 5.92 5.05 4.73
C ASP A 404 6.76 5.06 3.44
N SER A 405 6.67 6.07 2.56
CA SER A 405 5.84 7.28 2.64
C SER A 405 5.03 7.53 1.37
N ILE A 406 3.90 8.25 1.50
CA ILE A 406 3.08 8.64 0.36
C ILE A 406 3.79 9.66 -0.54
N THR A 407 4.63 10.52 0.03
CA THR A 407 5.43 11.48 -0.72
C THR A 407 6.37 10.78 -1.69
N ARG A 408 7.05 9.72 -1.23
CA ARG A 408 7.97 8.94 -2.07
C ARG A 408 7.22 8.11 -3.11
N LEU A 409 6.06 7.54 -2.74
CA LEU A 409 5.18 6.86 -3.69
C LEU A 409 4.70 7.82 -4.80
N ALA A 410 4.32 9.04 -4.45
CA ALA A 410 3.91 10.07 -5.41
C ALA A 410 5.06 10.48 -6.33
N ARG A 411 6.29 10.59 -5.81
CA ARG A 411 7.51 10.82 -6.62
C ARG A 411 7.76 9.69 -7.60
N ALA A 412 7.63 8.43 -7.17
CA ALA A 412 7.78 7.26 -8.04
C ALA A 412 6.75 7.29 -9.19
N HIS A 413 5.49 7.61 -8.88
CA HIS A 413 4.47 7.79 -9.91
C HIS A 413 4.76 8.95 -10.86
N ASN A 414 5.35 10.05 -10.37
CA ASN A 414 5.74 11.18 -11.22
C ASN A 414 6.87 10.81 -12.19
N THR A 415 7.78 9.94 -11.75
CA THR A 415 8.89 9.44 -12.60
C THR A 415 8.39 8.47 -13.68
N THR A 416 7.40 7.62 -13.34
CA THR A 416 6.89 6.56 -14.25
C THR A 416 5.74 7.00 -15.12
N ALA A 417 5.08 8.13 -14.80
CA ALA A 417 3.97 8.64 -15.59
C ALA A 417 4.44 9.15 -16.96
N PRO A 418 3.71 8.84 -18.04
CA PRO A 418 3.98 9.47 -19.34
C PRO A 418 3.75 10.99 -19.22
N ALA A 419 4.69 11.77 -19.77
CA ALA A 419 4.62 13.23 -19.73
C ALA A 419 3.34 13.75 -20.38
N SER A 420 2.52 14.49 -19.63
CA SER A 420 1.27 15.09 -20.13
C SER A 420 1.49 16.42 -20.84
N GLY A 421 2.69 17.01 -20.72
CA GLY A 421 3.01 18.36 -21.19
C GLY A 421 2.45 19.48 -20.30
N LYS A 422 1.73 19.14 -19.23
CA LYS A 422 1.20 20.08 -18.24
C LYS A 422 1.84 19.81 -16.88
N VAL A 423 2.79 20.63 -16.50
CA VAL A 423 3.54 20.50 -15.26
C VAL A 423 3.03 21.52 -14.24
N LEU A 424 2.68 21.04 -13.04
CA LEU A 424 2.35 21.87 -11.89
C LEU A 424 3.61 22.49 -11.29
N SER A 425 3.44 23.42 -10.35
CA SER A 425 4.57 23.95 -9.58
C SER A 425 5.35 22.81 -8.93
N GLY A 426 6.67 22.97 -8.79
CA GLY A 426 7.53 21.91 -8.21
C GLY A 426 7.88 20.75 -9.15
N GLY A 427 7.52 20.80 -10.44
CA GLY A 427 7.90 19.76 -11.40
C GLY A 427 7.04 18.49 -11.36
N VAL A 428 5.82 18.59 -10.84
CA VAL A 428 4.85 17.49 -10.80
C VAL A 428 4.01 17.47 -12.07
N ASP A 429 3.97 16.36 -12.79
CA ASP A 429 3.03 16.19 -13.91
C ASP A 429 1.58 16.17 -13.41
N SER A 430 0.67 16.85 -14.11
CA SER A 430 -0.74 16.99 -13.69
C SER A 430 -1.46 15.65 -13.53
N ASN A 431 -1.05 14.61 -14.27
CA ASN A 431 -1.64 13.27 -14.21
C ASN A 431 -0.96 12.34 -13.21
N ALA A 432 0.26 12.68 -12.76
CA ALA A 432 1.07 11.82 -11.90
C ALA A 432 0.42 11.51 -10.55
N LEU A 433 -0.28 12.49 -9.96
CA LEU A 433 -0.90 12.36 -8.64
C LEU A 433 -2.25 11.61 -8.65
N HIS A 434 -2.84 11.35 -9.82
CA HIS A 434 -4.15 10.69 -9.88
C HIS A 434 -4.12 9.28 -9.27
N LYS A 435 -3.12 8.45 -9.61
CA LYS A 435 -3.00 7.09 -9.08
C LYS A 435 -2.71 7.05 -7.58
N PRO A 436 -1.73 7.82 -7.04
CA PRO A 436 -1.50 7.91 -5.60
C PRO A 436 -2.72 8.44 -4.82
N LYS A 437 -3.45 9.42 -5.36
CA LYS A 437 -4.72 9.88 -4.77
C LYS A 437 -5.77 8.78 -4.75
N LYS A 438 -5.89 7.99 -5.83
CA LYS A 438 -6.78 6.82 -5.88
C LYS A 438 -6.39 5.77 -4.85
N PHE A 439 -5.09 5.55 -4.63
CA PHE A 439 -4.57 4.68 -3.58
C PHE A 439 -5.05 5.16 -2.20
N PHE A 440 -4.74 6.38 -1.83
CA PHE A 440 -5.09 6.93 -0.52
C PHE A 440 -6.61 7.10 -0.36
N GLY A 441 -7.31 7.49 -1.41
CA GLY A 441 -8.76 7.64 -1.45
C GLY A 441 -9.55 6.33 -1.38
N ALA A 442 -8.89 5.17 -1.53
CA ALA A 442 -9.52 3.87 -1.37
C ALA A 442 -9.92 3.58 0.08
N ALA A 443 -9.27 4.21 1.06
CA ALA A 443 -9.59 4.03 2.47
C ALA A 443 -11.04 4.46 2.77
N ARG A 444 -11.83 3.52 3.30
CA ARG A 444 -13.25 3.71 3.67
C ARG A 444 -13.74 2.61 4.61
N LYS A 445 -14.75 2.90 5.41
CA LYS A 445 -15.57 1.88 6.07
C LYS A 445 -16.69 1.49 5.11
N ILE A 446 -17.01 0.21 5.06
CA ILE A 446 -18.07 -0.33 4.19
C ILE A 446 -19.30 -0.66 5.05
N GLU A 447 -20.48 -0.37 4.50
CA GLU A 447 -21.76 -0.75 5.09
C GLU A 447 -21.91 -2.27 5.07
N ASP A 448 -22.25 -2.87 6.21
CA ASP A 448 -22.37 -4.32 6.41
C ASP A 448 -21.16 -5.15 5.92
N GLY A 449 -19.98 -4.52 5.85
CA GLY A 449 -18.76 -5.11 5.33
C GLY A 449 -17.52 -4.78 6.16
N GLY A 450 -16.36 -5.09 5.60
CA GLY A 450 -15.06 -4.77 6.16
C GLY A 450 -14.72 -3.27 6.13
N SER A 451 -13.44 -2.98 6.31
CA SER A 451 -12.93 -1.62 6.19
C SER A 451 -11.51 -1.60 5.61
N LEU A 452 -11.18 -0.53 4.93
CA LEU A 452 -9.81 -0.22 4.54
C LEU A 452 -9.38 1.07 5.22
N THR A 453 -8.41 0.98 6.12
CA THR A 453 -7.78 2.13 6.80
C THR A 453 -6.40 2.35 6.20
N ILE A 454 -6.05 3.58 5.86
CA ILE A 454 -4.72 3.93 5.37
C ILE A 454 -4.16 5.07 6.21
N LEU A 455 -3.05 4.81 6.89
CA LEU A 455 -2.26 5.81 7.61
C LEU A 455 -0.96 6.00 6.85
N ALA A 456 -0.80 7.15 6.21
CA ALA A 456 0.33 7.43 5.35
C ALA A 456 1.21 8.55 5.93
N THR A 457 2.53 8.38 5.91
CA THR A 457 3.44 9.46 6.26
C THR A 457 3.62 10.40 5.06
N ALA A 458 3.48 11.70 5.32
CA ALA A 458 3.77 12.76 4.38
C ALA A 458 5.00 13.54 4.85
N LEU A 459 5.99 13.67 3.97
CA LEU A 459 7.21 14.41 4.27
C LEU A 459 7.03 15.88 3.92
N THR A 460 7.29 16.76 4.89
CA THR A 460 7.26 18.22 4.72
C THR A 460 8.59 18.84 5.11
N ASP A 461 8.82 20.10 4.72
CA ASP A 461 10.04 20.88 5.00
C ASP A 461 11.33 20.15 4.58
N THR A 462 11.28 19.46 3.46
CA THR A 462 12.43 18.79 2.85
C THR A 462 13.30 19.74 2.02
N GLY A 463 12.84 20.98 1.80
CA GLY A 463 13.43 21.95 0.87
C GLY A 463 13.05 21.70 -0.59
N SER A 464 12.16 20.75 -0.86
CA SER A 464 11.66 20.43 -2.21
C SER A 464 10.26 20.97 -2.42
N LYS A 465 10.09 21.87 -3.39
CA LYS A 465 8.75 22.37 -3.80
C LYS A 465 7.83 21.27 -4.30
N MET A 466 8.38 20.17 -4.80
CA MET A 466 7.59 18.99 -5.19
C MET A 466 6.85 18.39 -4.01
N ASP A 467 7.52 18.24 -2.87
CA ASP A 467 6.92 17.64 -1.67
C ASP A 467 5.82 18.51 -1.07
N GLU A 468 5.98 19.84 -1.15
CA GLU A 468 4.95 20.79 -0.73
C GLU A 468 3.67 20.64 -1.57
N VAL A 469 3.80 20.57 -2.90
CA VAL A 469 2.67 20.34 -3.80
C VAL A 469 2.02 18.97 -3.55
N ILE A 470 2.81 17.92 -3.38
CA ILE A 470 2.31 16.60 -3.05
C ILE A 470 1.52 16.65 -1.73
N PHE A 471 2.08 17.24 -0.69
CA PHE A 471 1.41 17.35 0.62
C PHE A 471 0.06 18.06 0.52
N GLU A 472 0.00 19.25 -0.11
CA GLU A 472 -1.26 20.02 -0.25
C GLU A 472 -2.33 19.20 -1.01
N GLU A 473 -1.94 18.46 -2.02
CA GLU A 473 -2.85 17.61 -2.80
C GLU A 473 -3.42 16.43 -2.00
N PHE A 474 -2.66 15.88 -1.04
CA PHE A 474 -3.14 14.81 -0.16
C PHE A 474 -3.87 15.31 1.08
N LYS A 475 -3.53 16.50 1.59
CA LYS A 475 -4.20 17.14 2.74
C LYS A 475 -5.71 17.27 2.50
N GLY A 476 -6.11 17.66 1.27
CA GLY A 476 -7.52 17.74 0.90
C GLY A 476 -8.25 16.38 0.83
N THR A 477 -7.51 15.27 0.64
CA THR A 477 -8.08 13.91 0.53
C THR A 477 -8.23 13.23 1.89
N GLY A 478 -7.36 13.56 2.86
CA GLY A 478 -7.36 13.00 4.21
C GLY A 478 -8.56 13.45 5.06
N ASN A 479 -8.87 12.65 6.07
CA ASN A 479 -9.85 12.97 7.11
C ASN A 479 -9.28 12.87 8.54
N MET A 480 -7.97 12.69 8.67
CA MET A 480 -7.21 12.75 9.92
C MET A 480 -5.81 13.28 9.60
N GLU A 481 -5.32 14.18 10.41
CA GLU A 481 -3.99 14.77 10.31
C GLU A 481 -3.29 14.74 11.66
N LEU A 482 -2.11 14.13 11.70
CA LEU A 482 -1.24 14.06 12.87
C LEU A 482 0.09 14.72 12.50
N GLN A 483 0.36 15.90 13.05
CA GLN A 483 1.58 16.66 12.76
C GLN A 483 2.68 16.40 13.76
N LEU A 484 3.90 16.16 13.25
CA LEU A 484 5.13 16.08 14.03
C LEU A 484 5.95 17.35 13.84
N ASP A 485 6.32 18.00 14.94
CA ASP A 485 7.10 19.25 14.93
C ASP A 485 8.57 18.99 15.27
N ARG A 486 9.46 19.58 14.44
CA ARG A 486 10.91 19.51 14.61
C ARG A 486 11.41 20.28 15.83
N LYS A 487 10.73 21.37 16.23
CA LYS A 487 11.12 22.15 17.41
C LYS A 487 10.94 21.34 18.68
N ILE A 488 9.86 20.52 18.75
CA ILE A 488 9.62 19.60 19.86
C ILE A 488 10.71 18.51 19.86
N ALA A 489 10.98 17.90 18.70
CA ALA A 489 12.02 16.87 18.56
C ALA A 489 13.42 17.39 18.91
N ASN A 490 13.78 18.61 18.53
CA ASN A 490 15.06 19.22 18.84
C ASN A 490 15.27 19.41 20.36
N ARG A 491 14.19 19.58 21.13
CA ARG A 491 14.21 19.60 22.60
C ARG A 491 14.21 18.20 23.21
N ARG A 492 14.26 17.14 22.37
CA ARG A 492 14.19 15.71 22.78
C ARG A 492 12.92 15.37 23.55
N ILE A 493 11.82 16.03 23.24
CA ILE A 493 10.49 15.72 23.75
C ILE A 493 9.86 14.75 22.78
N TYR A 494 9.51 13.54 23.25
CA TYR A 494 8.86 12.52 22.45
C TYR A 494 7.60 12.01 23.17
N PRO A 495 6.52 11.71 22.36
CA PRO A 495 6.40 11.94 20.92
C PRO A 495 6.43 13.42 20.56
N ALA A 496 6.99 13.75 19.39
CA ALA A 496 7.12 15.14 18.94
C ALA A 496 5.85 15.60 18.20
N ILE A 497 4.68 15.37 18.81
CA ILE A 497 3.37 15.67 18.22
C ILE A 497 2.99 17.12 18.49
N ASP A 498 2.63 17.84 17.44
CA ASP A 498 1.91 19.11 17.56
C ASP A 498 0.43 18.82 17.80
N ILE A 499 -0.01 18.94 19.03
CA ILE A 499 -1.38 18.63 19.46
C ILE A 499 -2.37 19.66 18.90
N THR A 500 -1.94 20.90 18.75
CA THR A 500 -2.81 22.00 18.30
C THR A 500 -3.12 21.89 16.81
N ALA A 501 -2.14 21.51 16.01
CA ALA A 501 -2.29 21.32 14.56
C ALA A 501 -2.87 19.95 14.18
N SER A 502 -2.93 19.00 15.11
CA SER A 502 -3.40 17.63 14.84
C SER A 502 -4.89 17.46 15.12
N SER A 503 -5.62 16.82 14.20
CA SER A 503 -7.08 16.62 14.34
C SER A 503 -7.60 15.44 13.52
N THR A 504 -8.77 14.93 13.92
CA THR A 504 -9.56 13.94 13.17
C THR A 504 -10.91 14.55 12.82
N ARG A 505 -11.33 14.46 11.55
CA ARG A 505 -12.68 14.86 11.14
C ARG A 505 -13.69 13.86 11.66
N ARG A 506 -14.82 14.34 12.18
CA ARG A 506 -15.89 13.53 12.73
C ARG A 506 -15.42 12.63 13.88
N ASP A 507 -14.56 13.17 14.75
CA ASP A 507 -14.17 12.55 16.03
C ASP A 507 -15.38 12.29 16.94
N ASP A 508 -16.48 13.02 16.74
CA ASP A 508 -17.80 12.79 17.39
C ASP A 508 -18.36 11.38 17.19
N LEU A 509 -17.97 10.68 16.10
CA LEU A 509 -18.38 9.30 15.84
C LEU A 509 -17.48 8.26 16.54
N LEU A 510 -16.26 8.66 16.92
CA LEU A 510 -15.23 7.78 17.46
C LEU A 510 -15.05 7.90 18.97
N VAL A 511 -15.48 9.03 19.54
CA VAL A 511 -15.27 9.36 20.97
C VAL A 511 -16.63 9.60 21.64
N ALA A 512 -16.77 9.14 22.88
CA ALA A 512 -17.98 9.39 23.68
C ALA A 512 -18.16 10.90 23.94
N LYS A 513 -19.41 11.36 23.98
CA LYS A 513 -19.74 12.79 24.11
C LYS A 513 -19.11 13.47 25.34
N GLU A 514 -19.08 12.78 26.48
CA GLU A 514 -18.49 13.29 27.72
C GLU A 514 -16.96 13.49 27.57
N ALA A 515 -16.29 12.52 26.95
CA ALA A 515 -14.87 12.59 26.67
C ALA A 515 -14.55 13.70 25.65
N LEU A 516 -15.36 13.80 24.60
CA LEU A 516 -15.21 14.82 23.56
C LEU A 516 -15.33 16.24 24.14
N SER A 517 -16.30 16.49 25.03
CA SER A 517 -16.47 17.78 25.70
C SER A 517 -15.23 18.16 26.52
N ARG A 518 -14.63 17.22 27.23
CA ARG A 518 -13.40 17.44 28.00
C ARG A 518 -12.18 17.69 27.11
N ILE A 519 -12.05 16.92 26.05
CA ILE A 519 -10.98 17.10 25.05
C ILE A 519 -11.10 18.50 24.41
N TRP A 520 -12.31 18.95 24.13
CA TRP A 520 -12.55 20.28 23.58
C TRP A 520 -12.08 21.41 24.54
N VAL A 521 -12.43 21.32 25.83
CA VAL A 521 -11.95 22.27 26.86
C VAL A 521 -10.43 22.24 26.95
N LEU A 522 -9.83 21.04 26.92
CA LEU A 522 -8.37 20.90 26.94
C LEU A 522 -7.73 21.52 25.70
N ARG A 523 -8.27 21.30 24.50
CA ARG A 523 -7.78 21.89 23.26
C ARG A 523 -7.83 23.41 23.29
N ASN A 524 -8.92 23.99 23.82
CA ASN A 524 -9.04 25.43 24.02
C ASN A 524 -7.93 25.97 24.93
N HIS A 525 -7.63 25.28 26.03
CA HIS A 525 -6.55 25.67 26.91
C HIS A 525 -5.15 25.56 26.25
N LEU A 526 -4.96 24.54 25.41
CA LEU A 526 -3.70 24.33 24.70
C LEU A 526 -3.52 25.26 23.50
N SER A 527 -4.59 25.88 22.95
CA SER A 527 -4.51 26.78 21.80
C SER A 527 -3.71 28.07 22.07
N ASP A 528 -3.69 28.51 23.33
CA ASP A 528 -2.96 29.70 23.79
C ASP A 528 -1.47 29.41 24.08
N MET A 529 -1.03 28.15 23.91
CA MET A 529 0.33 27.72 24.19
C MET A 529 1.11 27.49 22.90
N THR A 530 2.43 27.62 22.98
CA THR A 530 3.28 27.15 21.88
C THR A 530 3.21 25.61 21.77
N PRO A 531 3.43 25.03 20.57
CA PRO A 531 3.38 23.56 20.40
C PRO A 531 4.28 22.79 21.37
N VAL A 532 5.41 23.39 21.74
CA VAL A 532 6.35 22.79 22.69
C VAL A 532 5.78 22.78 24.10
N GLU A 533 5.26 23.91 24.58
CA GLU A 533 4.65 24.05 25.90
C GLU A 533 3.40 23.17 26.02
N ALA A 534 2.56 23.13 24.99
CA ALA A 534 1.38 22.29 24.93
C ALA A 534 1.75 20.79 25.08
N MET A 535 2.79 20.35 24.38
CA MET A 535 3.25 18.97 24.45
C MET A 535 3.89 18.63 25.81
N GLU A 536 4.69 19.54 26.39
CA GLU A 536 5.26 19.36 27.73
C GLU A 536 4.15 19.29 28.78
N PHE A 537 3.20 20.20 28.74
CA PHE A 537 2.05 20.23 29.65
C PHE A 537 1.27 18.91 29.62
N VAL A 538 0.90 18.44 28.43
CA VAL A 538 0.14 17.21 28.25
C VAL A 538 0.96 16.00 28.71
N LYS A 539 2.24 15.95 28.36
CA LYS A 539 3.16 14.88 28.75
C LYS A 539 3.27 14.73 30.26
N ASP A 540 3.48 15.84 30.97
CA ASP A 540 3.65 15.83 32.41
C ASP A 540 2.37 15.41 33.14
N ARG A 541 1.21 15.80 32.62
CA ARG A 541 -0.08 15.43 33.19
C ARG A 541 -0.44 13.96 32.91
N ILE A 542 -0.29 13.50 31.66
CA ILE A 542 -0.59 12.09 31.29
C ILE A 542 0.34 11.12 32.02
N ARG A 543 1.60 11.48 32.22
CA ARG A 543 2.61 10.60 32.86
C ARG A 543 2.22 10.17 34.27
N ASN A 544 1.45 10.97 34.97
CA ASN A 544 1.01 10.72 36.35
C ASN A 544 -0.28 9.90 36.42
N THR A 545 -0.83 9.46 35.28
CA THR A 545 -2.09 8.71 35.18
C THR A 545 -1.88 7.38 34.46
N LYS A 546 -2.67 6.36 34.84
CA LYS A 546 -2.57 5.01 34.26
C LYS A 546 -3.36 4.84 32.97
N SER A 547 -4.42 5.63 32.76
CA SER A 547 -5.27 5.55 31.56
C SER A 547 -5.70 6.94 31.09
N ASN A 548 -6.23 7.03 29.88
CA ASN A 548 -6.77 8.27 29.32
C ASN A 548 -8.05 8.70 30.04
N GLU A 549 -8.84 7.76 30.54
CA GLU A 549 -10.03 8.02 31.37
C GLU A 549 -9.62 8.69 32.69
N GLU A 550 -8.63 8.12 33.41
CA GLU A 550 -8.08 8.69 34.64
C GLU A 550 -7.53 10.10 34.40
N PHE A 551 -6.80 10.29 33.32
CA PHE A 551 -6.30 11.62 32.92
C PHE A 551 -7.44 12.63 32.75
N MET A 552 -8.48 12.28 31.99
CA MET A 552 -9.63 13.17 31.78
C MET A 552 -10.43 13.44 33.07
N PHE A 553 -10.49 12.49 34.00
CA PHE A 553 -11.10 12.72 35.31
C PHE A 553 -10.26 13.66 36.19
N SER A 554 -8.94 13.55 36.15
CA SER A 554 -8.03 14.40 36.90
C SER A 554 -8.04 15.87 36.53
N MET A 555 -8.55 16.22 35.34
CA MET A 555 -8.67 17.61 34.90
C MET A 555 -9.79 18.40 35.59
N ASN A 556 -10.66 17.74 36.35
CA ASN A 556 -11.76 18.38 37.08
C ASN A 556 -11.39 18.72 38.55
N GLY A 557 -10.13 18.46 38.95
CA GLY A 557 -9.63 18.66 40.31
C GLY A 557 -8.76 19.91 40.46
#